data_a4a744751e9d708289b410a6c0182de1
#
_entry.id   a4a744751e9d708289b410a6c0182de1
#
_cell.length_a   1.000
_cell.length_b   1.000
_cell.length_c   1.000
_cell.angle_alpha   90.00
_cell.angle_beta   90.00
_cell.angle_gamma   90.00
#
_symmetry.space_group_name_H-M   'P 1'
#
loop_
_entity.id
_entity.type
_entity.pdbx_description
1 polymer ?
#
loop_
_entity_poly.entity_id
_entity_poly.type
_entity_poly.pdbx_seq_one_letter_code
_entity_poly.pdbx_strand_id
1 'polypeptide(L)'
;MAPYVNFSDMEVGDMLPTVEKDPVTKTQLVRYAGASGDFNPLHTDDAVAQKAGLKGVIAQGPLIMGFVGQAITRWVSKRDLKRFQVRFKGMTFPGDIITVSATVTEKVAEGENLRILCQAEAKDQKGEIKLTGQFEVLYPMDKS
;
A
#
# COMPACT_ATOMS: atom_id res chain seq x y z
N MET A 1 14.28 -3.87 14.05
CA MET A 1 13.81 -3.56 12.69
C MET A 1 14.02 -4.78 11.81
N ALA A 2 13.00 -5.23 11.12
CA ALA A 2 13.12 -6.36 10.21
C ALA A 2 14.05 -6.00 9.04
N PRO A 3 14.91 -6.92 8.58
CA PRO A 3 15.75 -6.67 7.43
C PRO A 3 14.90 -6.57 6.15
N TYR A 4 15.44 -5.92 5.15
CA TYR A 4 14.82 -5.88 3.83
C TYR A 4 14.76 -7.28 3.21
N VAL A 5 13.82 -7.45 2.27
CA VAL A 5 13.67 -8.71 1.54
C VAL A 5 14.92 -8.96 0.70
N ASN A 6 15.39 -10.20 0.68
CA ASN A 6 16.46 -10.63 -0.20
C ASN A 6 15.87 -11.17 -1.50
N PHE A 7 15.81 -10.33 -2.52
CA PHE A 7 15.23 -10.71 -3.79
C PHE A 7 16.07 -11.75 -4.57
N SER A 8 17.35 -11.92 -4.20
CA SER A 8 18.17 -12.97 -4.82
C SER A 8 17.60 -14.36 -4.52
N ASP A 9 16.97 -14.54 -3.38
CA ASP A 9 16.41 -15.83 -2.94
C ASP A 9 14.93 -16.00 -3.34
N MET A 10 14.32 -14.98 -3.95
CA MET A 10 12.91 -15.03 -4.35
C MET A 10 12.75 -15.40 -5.81
N GLU A 11 11.67 -16.11 -6.10
CA GLU A 11 11.28 -16.50 -7.45
C GLU A 11 9.95 -15.82 -7.84
N VAL A 12 9.69 -15.77 -9.14
CA VAL A 12 8.38 -15.31 -9.65
C VAL A 12 7.29 -16.18 -9.02
N GLY A 13 6.26 -15.54 -8.49
CA GLY A 13 5.16 -16.19 -7.77
C GLY A 13 5.32 -16.18 -6.26
N ASP A 14 6.50 -15.88 -5.74
CA ASP A 14 6.71 -15.79 -4.30
C ASP A 14 6.05 -14.53 -3.73
N MET A 15 5.50 -14.66 -2.54
CA MET A 15 4.89 -13.54 -1.82
C MET A 15 5.88 -12.91 -0.84
N LEU A 16 5.84 -11.58 -0.75
CA LEU A 16 6.53 -10.84 0.28
C LEU A 16 5.76 -10.97 1.62
N PRO A 17 6.42 -10.74 2.77
CA PRO A 17 5.72 -10.78 4.05
C PRO A 17 4.59 -9.76 4.09
N THR A 18 3.39 -10.19 4.49
CA THR A 18 2.23 -9.29 4.57
C THR A 18 2.40 -8.26 5.68
N VAL A 19 1.79 -7.10 5.48
CA VAL A 19 1.78 -6.02 6.48
C VAL A 19 0.33 -5.71 6.82
N GLU A 20 -0.07 -6.01 8.06
CA GLU A 20 -1.39 -5.66 8.57
C GLU A 20 -1.32 -4.34 9.32
N LYS A 21 -2.25 -3.43 9.00
CA LYS A 21 -2.34 -2.12 9.64
C LYS A 21 -3.35 -2.18 10.78
N ASP A 22 -3.21 -1.26 11.73
CA ASP A 22 -4.23 -1.08 12.77
C ASP A 22 -5.56 -0.64 12.14
N PRO A 23 -6.70 -0.88 12.81
CA PRO A 23 -7.99 -0.43 12.28
C PRO A 23 -7.97 1.06 11.96
N VAL A 24 -8.53 1.43 10.82
CA VAL A 24 -8.67 2.84 10.42
C VAL A 24 -9.59 3.54 11.41
N THR A 25 -9.22 4.74 11.85
CA THR A 25 -10.01 5.53 12.79
C THR A 25 -10.41 6.87 12.18
N LYS A 26 -11.53 7.44 12.66
CA LYS A 26 -11.94 8.79 12.24
C LYS A 26 -10.85 9.83 12.55
N THR A 27 -10.20 9.71 13.72
CA THR A 27 -9.10 10.60 14.08
C THR A 27 -7.97 10.56 13.05
N GLN A 28 -7.66 9.36 12.54
CA GLN A 28 -6.67 9.21 11.48
C GLN A 28 -7.07 9.97 10.21
N LEU A 29 -8.34 9.90 9.83
CA LEU A 29 -8.83 10.63 8.64
C LEU A 29 -8.75 12.13 8.83
N VAL A 30 -9.06 12.63 10.04
CA VAL A 30 -8.91 14.06 10.36
C VAL A 30 -7.46 14.50 10.31
N ARG A 31 -6.55 13.71 10.87
CA ARG A 31 -5.11 13.98 10.79
C ARG A 31 -4.62 14.02 9.35
N TYR A 32 -5.06 13.07 8.55
CA TYR A 32 -4.67 13.03 7.14
C TYR A 32 -5.22 14.23 6.37
N ALA A 33 -6.44 14.66 6.64
CA ALA A 33 -7.01 15.86 6.05
C ALA A 33 -6.12 17.08 6.32
N GLY A 34 -5.67 17.23 7.57
CA GLY A 34 -4.77 18.32 7.94
C GLY A 34 -3.41 18.23 7.27
N ALA A 35 -2.84 17.03 7.19
CA ALA A 35 -1.51 16.81 6.59
C ALA A 35 -1.52 16.97 5.07
N SER A 36 -2.58 16.51 4.40
CA SER A 36 -2.68 16.50 2.94
C SER A 36 -3.31 17.76 2.35
N GLY A 37 -4.05 18.52 3.17
CA GLY A 37 -4.86 19.63 2.67
C GLY A 37 -6.17 19.20 2.00
N ASP A 38 -6.52 17.92 2.08
CA ASP A 38 -7.79 17.40 1.55
C ASP A 38 -8.86 17.51 2.63
N PHE A 39 -9.60 18.61 2.61
CA PHE A 39 -10.64 18.92 3.58
C PHE A 39 -12.04 18.58 3.07
N ASN A 40 -12.16 17.70 2.10
CA ASN A 40 -13.46 17.24 1.62
C ASN A 40 -14.23 16.61 2.80
N PRO A 41 -15.42 17.13 3.13
CA PRO A 41 -16.17 16.67 4.31
C PRO A 41 -16.65 15.21 4.22
N LEU A 42 -16.58 14.56 3.06
CA LEU A 42 -16.82 13.11 2.94
C LEU A 42 -15.88 12.28 3.83
N HIS A 43 -14.73 12.85 4.22
CA HIS A 43 -13.74 12.18 5.05
C HIS A 43 -13.88 12.50 6.53
N THR A 44 -14.64 13.53 6.91
CA THR A 44 -14.66 14.03 8.29
C THR A 44 -16.05 14.22 8.88
N ASP A 45 -17.10 14.28 8.07
CA ASP A 45 -18.48 14.57 8.52
C ASP A 45 -19.43 13.46 8.06
N ASP A 46 -19.88 12.63 9.02
CA ASP A 46 -20.78 11.53 8.72
C ASP A 46 -22.11 12.00 8.09
N ALA A 47 -22.63 13.14 8.52
CA ALA A 47 -23.91 13.66 7.98
C ALA A 47 -23.76 14.00 6.49
N VAL A 48 -22.64 14.61 6.09
CA VAL A 48 -22.38 14.92 4.70
C VAL A 48 -22.22 13.63 3.90
N ALA A 49 -21.46 12.66 4.42
CA ALA A 49 -21.27 11.37 3.75
C ALA A 49 -22.59 10.64 3.56
N GLN A 50 -23.46 10.63 4.57
CA GLN A 50 -24.80 10.01 4.50
C GLN A 50 -25.69 10.67 3.47
N LYS A 51 -25.65 11.99 3.35
CA LYS A 51 -26.37 12.72 2.29
C LYS A 51 -25.87 12.33 0.89
N ALA A 52 -24.61 11.97 0.77
CA ALA A 52 -24.04 11.51 -0.49
C ALA A 52 -24.31 10.02 -0.78
N GLY A 53 -25.07 9.35 0.08
CA GLY A 53 -25.45 7.95 -0.10
C GLY A 53 -24.51 6.94 0.54
N LEU A 54 -23.55 7.40 1.33
CA LEU A 54 -22.62 6.55 2.05
C LEU A 54 -23.13 6.25 3.46
N LYS A 55 -22.65 5.18 4.09
CA LYS A 55 -23.03 4.86 5.46
C LYS A 55 -22.36 5.74 6.52
N GLY A 56 -21.28 6.40 6.15
CA GLY A 56 -20.49 7.30 6.98
C GLY A 56 -19.27 7.77 6.24
N VAL A 57 -18.35 8.44 6.94
CA VAL A 57 -17.11 8.95 6.32
C VAL A 57 -16.29 7.82 5.71
N ILE A 58 -15.56 8.16 4.66
CA ILE A 58 -14.65 7.26 3.97
C ILE A 58 -13.22 7.76 4.09
N ALA A 59 -12.27 6.83 4.07
CA ALA A 59 -10.85 7.18 4.05
C ALA A 59 -10.46 7.81 2.72
N GLN A 60 -9.51 8.74 2.78
CA GLN A 60 -8.89 9.31 1.59
C GLN A 60 -8.15 8.19 0.84
N GLY A 61 -8.32 8.12 -0.48
CA GLY A 61 -7.60 7.14 -1.30
C GLY A 61 -6.09 7.22 -1.11
N PRO A 62 -5.47 8.41 -1.17
CA PRO A 62 -4.02 8.54 -0.94
C PRO A 62 -3.55 8.07 0.43
N LEU A 63 -4.38 8.06 1.46
CA LEU A 63 -4.02 7.46 2.76
C LEU A 63 -3.76 5.96 2.61
N ILE A 64 -4.64 5.27 1.90
CA ILE A 64 -4.49 3.82 1.66
C ILE A 64 -3.29 3.55 0.74
N MET A 65 -3.05 4.39 -0.25
CA MET A 65 -1.84 4.34 -1.05
C MET A 65 -0.60 4.48 -0.16
N GLY A 66 -0.65 5.35 0.84
CA GLY A 66 0.41 5.51 1.82
C GLY A 66 0.67 4.24 2.64
N PHE A 67 -0.36 3.47 2.96
CA PHE A 67 -0.18 2.17 3.63
C PHE A 67 0.63 1.21 2.76
N VAL A 68 0.33 1.17 1.47
CA VAL A 68 1.09 0.34 0.52
C VAL A 68 2.52 0.83 0.39
N GLY A 69 2.73 2.14 0.25
CA GLY A 69 4.06 2.73 0.20
C GLY A 69 4.88 2.43 1.45
N GLN A 70 4.26 2.47 2.61
CA GLN A 70 4.89 2.14 3.88
C GLN A 70 5.30 0.66 3.94
N ALA A 71 4.45 -0.24 3.44
CA ALA A 71 4.79 -1.66 3.32
C ALA A 71 5.99 -1.85 2.39
N ILE A 72 5.96 -1.21 1.21
CA ILE A 72 7.06 -1.31 0.24
C ILE A 72 8.39 -0.89 0.88
N THR A 73 8.41 0.21 1.63
CA THR A 73 9.65 0.69 2.25
C THR A 73 10.09 -0.14 3.46
N ARG A 74 9.27 -1.05 3.94
CA ARG A 74 9.70 -2.10 4.88
C ARG A 74 10.39 -3.26 4.14
N TRP A 75 9.94 -3.56 2.92
CA TRP A 75 10.48 -4.65 2.12
C TRP A 75 11.76 -4.26 1.39
N VAL A 76 11.84 -3.02 0.89
CA VAL A 76 12.94 -2.57 0.05
C VAL A 76 13.49 -1.24 0.53
N SER A 77 14.79 -1.04 0.28
CA SER A 77 15.41 0.26 0.48
C SER A 77 14.79 1.27 -0.50
N LYS A 78 14.48 2.46 -0.01
CA LYS A 78 13.98 3.56 -0.87
C LYS A 78 14.88 3.84 -2.05
N ARG A 79 16.18 3.63 -1.86
CA ARG A 79 17.20 3.83 -2.89
C ARG A 79 17.01 2.91 -4.08
N ASP A 80 16.52 1.69 -3.84
CA ASP A 80 16.36 0.66 -4.86
C ASP A 80 14.98 0.71 -5.53
N LEU A 81 14.00 1.40 -4.94
CA LEU A 81 12.67 1.55 -5.49
C LEU A 81 12.69 2.54 -6.65
N LYS A 82 12.25 2.10 -7.84
CA LYS A 82 12.30 2.90 -9.07
C LYS A 82 10.94 3.38 -9.54
N ARG A 83 9.90 2.63 -9.26
CA ARG A 83 8.53 2.98 -9.70
C ARG A 83 7.52 2.42 -8.71
N PHE A 84 6.45 3.20 -8.49
CA PHE A 84 5.32 2.78 -7.69
C PHE A 84 4.07 3.44 -8.27
N GLN A 85 3.05 2.63 -8.58
CA GLN A 85 1.78 3.12 -9.10
C GLN A 85 0.64 2.29 -8.54
N VAL A 86 -0.54 2.88 -8.41
CA VAL A 86 -1.72 2.21 -7.86
C VAL A 86 -2.96 2.50 -8.68
N ARG A 87 -3.96 1.63 -8.52
CA ARG A 87 -5.34 1.84 -8.97
C ARG A 87 -6.26 1.67 -7.78
N PHE A 88 -7.12 2.64 -7.56
CA PHE A 88 -8.11 2.59 -6.49
C PHE A 88 -9.30 1.74 -6.94
N LYS A 89 -9.74 0.81 -6.07
CA LYS A 89 -10.78 -0.18 -6.39
C LYS A 89 -12.00 -0.09 -5.49
N GLY A 90 -11.85 0.31 -4.25
CA GLY A 90 -12.94 0.33 -3.29
C GLY A 90 -12.76 1.37 -2.21
N MET A 91 -13.85 1.64 -1.50
CA MET A 91 -13.87 2.59 -0.40
C MET A 91 -13.49 1.91 0.91
N THR A 92 -12.73 2.63 1.74
CA THR A 92 -12.34 2.16 3.06
C THR A 92 -13.04 2.99 4.12
N PHE A 93 -13.57 2.33 5.15
CA PHE A 93 -14.32 2.96 6.23
C PHE A 93 -13.57 2.84 7.55
N PRO A 94 -13.82 3.76 8.50
CA PRO A 94 -13.31 3.57 9.87
C PRO A 94 -13.71 2.19 10.40
N GLY A 95 -12.76 1.53 11.06
CA GLY A 95 -12.91 0.15 11.53
C GLY A 95 -12.34 -0.90 10.60
N ASP A 96 -12.12 -0.58 9.32
CA ASP A 96 -11.50 -1.51 8.39
C ASP A 96 -10.05 -1.77 8.77
N ILE A 97 -9.64 -3.03 8.65
CA ILE A 97 -8.27 -3.48 8.91
C ILE A 97 -7.64 -3.80 7.56
N ILE A 98 -6.71 -2.98 7.14
CA ILE A 98 -6.07 -3.11 5.82
C ILE A 98 -4.83 -3.98 5.94
N THR A 99 -4.77 -5.01 5.10
CA THR A 99 -3.60 -5.87 4.95
C THR A 99 -3.01 -5.65 3.57
N VAL A 100 -1.72 -5.35 3.52
CA VAL A 100 -0.96 -5.15 2.28
C VAL A 100 -0.16 -6.41 2.00
N SER A 101 -0.30 -6.92 0.78
CA SER A 101 0.47 -8.05 0.28
C SER A 101 1.09 -7.72 -1.06
N ALA A 102 2.12 -8.45 -1.43
CA ALA A 102 2.75 -8.31 -2.74
C ALA A 102 3.31 -9.65 -3.20
N THR A 103 3.34 -9.82 -4.52
CA THR A 103 3.85 -11.02 -5.19
C THR A 103 4.85 -10.61 -6.24
N VAL A 104 5.96 -11.33 -6.35
CA VAL A 104 6.95 -11.14 -7.41
C VAL A 104 6.36 -11.61 -8.73
N THR A 105 6.28 -10.73 -9.72
CA THR A 105 5.71 -11.05 -11.04
C THR A 105 6.77 -11.14 -12.12
N GLU A 106 7.93 -10.51 -11.92
CA GLU A 106 9.03 -10.56 -12.89
C GLU A 106 10.37 -10.43 -12.18
N LYS A 107 11.37 -11.17 -12.63
CA LYS A 107 12.72 -11.14 -12.10
C LYS A 107 13.69 -11.30 -13.27
N VAL A 108 14.43 -10.24 -13.58
CA VAL A 108 15.32 -10.19 -14.74
C VAL A 108 16.68 -9.66 -14.33
N ALA A 109 17.75 -10.37 -14.73
CA ALA A 109 19.10 -9.88 -14.53
C ALA A 109 19.34 -8.67 -15.45
N GLU A 110 19.90 -7.60 -14.90
CA GLU A 110 20.20 -6.36 -15.62
C GLU A 110 21.54 -5.84 -15.14
N GLY A 111 22.60 -6.21 -15.86
CA GLY A 111 23.98 -5.90 -15.44
C GLY A 111 24.30 -6.57 -14.11
N GLU A 112 24.74 -5.79 -13.14
CA GLU A 112 25.05 -6.25 -11.78
C GLU A 112 23.83 -6.23 -10.85
N ASN A 113 22.65 -5.97 -11.40
CA ASN A 113 21.42 -5.83 -10.63
C ASN A 113 20.37 -6.84 -11.06
N LEU A 114 19.36 -7.01 -10.21
CA LEU A 114 18.12 -7.69 -10.55
C LEU A 114 17.03 -6.64 -10.68
N ARG A 115 16.33 -6.64 -11.80
CA ARG A 115 15.11 -5.85 -11.95
C ARG A 115 13.94 -6.72 -11.52
N ILE A 116 13.25 -6.29 -10.49
CA ILE A 116 12.13 -7.03 -9.87
C ILE A 116 10.86 -6.21 -10.05
N LEU A 117 9.83 -6.84 -10.59
CA LEU A 117 8.49 -6.28 -10.61
C LEU A 117 7.62 -7.05 -9.62
N CYS A 118 6.85 -6.31 -8.83
CA CYS A 118 5.91 -6.89 -7.88
C CYS A 118 4.53 -6.28 -8.09
N GLN A 119 3.51 -7.10 -7.87
CA GLN A 119 2.14 -6.63 -7.79
C GLN A 119 1.70 -6.61 -6.33
N ALA A 120 1.16 -5.48 -5.89
CA ALA A 120 0.69 -5.28 -4.53
C ALA A 120 -0.82 -5.18 -4.48
N GLU A 121 -1.40 -5.53 -3.33
CA GLU A 121 -2.81 -5.38 -3.05
C GLU A 121 -2.99 -4.87 -1.63
N ALA A 122 -4.02 -4.04 -1.43
CA ALA A 122 -4.52 -3.69 -0.11
C ALA A 122 -5.95 -4.20 0.01
N LYS A 123 -6.21 -5.05 0.99
CA LYS A 123 -7.51 -5.67 1.25
C LYS A 123 -7.98 -5.35 2.65
N ASP A 124 -9.30 -5.27 2.83
CA ASP A 124 -9.88 -5.16 4.16
C ASP A 124 -9.99 -6.54 4.83
N GLN A 125 -10.57 -6.59 6.03
CA GLN A 125 -10.73 -7.82 6.83
C GLN A 125 -11.68 -8.83 6.21
N LYS A 126 -12.48 -8.42 5.23
CA LYS A 126 -13.40 -9.30 4.49
C LYS A 126 -12.80 -9.80 3.18
N GLY A 127 -11.58 -9.38 2.86
CA GLY A 127 -10.90 -9.71 1.61
C GLY A 127 -11.29 -8.83 0.43
N GLU A 128 -12.03 -7.74 0.68
CA GLU A 128 -12.36 -6.79 -0.39
C GLU A 128 -11.13 -5.96 -0.76
N ILE A 129 -10.83 -5.93 -2.06
CA ILE A 129 -9.67 -5.19 -2.58
C ILE A 129 -10.00 -3.69 -2.58
N LYS A 130 -9.17 -2.90 -1.89
CA LYS A 130 -9.29 -1.44 -1.83
C LYS A 130 -8.42 -0.75 -2.86
N LEU A 131 -7.26 -1.31 -3.14
CA LEU A 131 -6.42 -0.88 -4.25
C LEU A 131 -5.52 -2.02 -4.71
N THR A 132 -5.07 -1.91 -5.96
CA THR A 132 -3.99 -2.72 -6.51
C THR A 132 -2.84 -1.81 -6.89
N GLY A 133 -1.63 -2.34 -6.89
CA GLY A 133 -0.46 -1.55 -7.22
C GLY A 133 0.62 -2.39 -7.88
N GLN A 134 1.58 -1.69 -8.44
CA GLN A 134 2.80 -2.31 -8.99
C GLN A 134 3.98 -1.49 -8.52
N PHE A 135 5.08 -2.15 -8.23
CA PHE A 135 6.32 -1.46 -7.95
C PHE A 135 7.49 -2.19 -8.58
N GLU A 136 8.50 -1.41 -8.92
CA GLU A 136 9.72 -1.89 -9.56
C GLU A 136 10.91 -1.59 -8.68
N VAL A 137 11.75 -2.60 -8.50
CA VAL A 137 12.95 -2.52 -7.68
C VAL A 137 14.16 -2.85 -8.57
N LEU A 138 15.21 -2.05 -8.46
CA LEU A 138 16.51 -2.38 -9.03
C LEU A 138 17.41 -2.82 -7.87
N TYR A 139 17.54 -4.12 -7.71
CA TYR A 139 18.16 -4.74 -6.54
C TYR A 139 19.62 -5.10 -6.85
N PRO A 140 20.60 -4.51 -6.13
CA PRO A 140 22.01 -4.85 -6.33
C PRO A 140 22.29 -6.30 -5.90
N MET A 141 22.86 -7.11 -6.81
CA MET A 141 23.12 -8.53 -6.54
C MET A 141 24.23 -8.78 -5.53
N ASP A 142 25.12 -7.83 -5.33
CA ASP A 142 26.24 -7.95 -4.39
C ASP A 142 25.97 -7.28 -3.05
N LYS A 143 24.70 -7.15 -2.66
CA LYS A 143 24.33 -6.71 -1.32
C LYS A 143 24.73 -7.77 -0.31
N SER A 144 25.85 -7.56 0.31
CA SER A 144 26.29 -8.38 1.43
C SER A 144 25.94 -7.72 2.75
#